data_ad4fee3d9897b965660c34c63b5b6c8a
#
_entry.id   ad4fee3d9897b965660c34c63b5b6c8a
#
_cell.length_a   1.000
_cell.length_b   1.000
_cell.length_c   1.000
_cell.angle_alpha   90.00
_cell.angle_beta   90.00
_cell.angle_gamma   90.00
#
_symmetry.space_group_name_H-M   'P 1'
#
loop_
_entity.id
_entity.type
_entity.pdbx_description
1 polymer ?
#
loop_
_entity_poly.entity_id
_entity_poly.type
_entity_poly.pdbx_seq_one_letter_code
_entity_poly.pdbx_strand_id
1 'polypeptide(L)'
;MSRNVFTAAVIAVLAVVAGTVSAAAASPPAGPSTAKATTLVFFVVFSPFTIIESNTDNPEASPVALGDENITHDQLFSHGQHVGDAVGSCVAVTAPPATIVGNCGAVFRLPGGDITAQYATGPGPAPKPIALTGGTGIYNSAGGDGTLVEFGNGTGRLTLHVLSLGPQG
;
A
#
# COMPACT_ATOMS: atom_id res chain seq x y z
N MET A 1 -35.90 -17.43 61.35
CA MET A 1 -34.74 -17.42 60.40
C MET A 1 -34.29 -15.99 60.24
N SER A 2 -33.27 -15.60 60.94
CA SER A 2 -32.77 -14.20 60.99
C SER A 2 -31.58 -14.04 60.04
N ARG A 3 -31.69 -13.11 59.08
CA ARG A 3 -30.58 -12.81 58.14
C ARG A 3 -29.85 -11.58 58.67
N ASN A 4 -28.63 -11.80 59.15
CA ASN A 4 -27.71 -10.72 59.51
C ASN A 4 -27.11 -10.11 58.25
N VAL A 5 -27.31 -8.83 58.04
CA VAL A 5 -26.69 -8.02 57.01
C VAL A 5 -25.47 -7.34 57.65
N PHE A 6 -24.27 -7.75 57.22
CA PHE A 6 -23.04 -7.06 57.59
C PHE A 6 -22.79 -5.91 56.62
N THR A 7 -22.86 -4.69 57.11
CA THR A 7 -22.48 -3.48 56.37
C THR A 7 -20.99 -3.25 56.58
N ALA A 8 -20.18 -3.46 55.54
CA ALA A 8 -18.77 -3.12 55.54
C ALA A 8 -18.58 -1.67 55.08
N ALA A 9 -18.11 -0.82 55.95
CA ALA A 9 -17.71 0.54 55.65
C ALA A 9 -16.31 0.53 55.01
N VAL A 10 -16.22 0.97 53.74
CA VAL A 10 -14.95 1.17 53.04
C VAL A 10 -14.51 2.62 53.27
N ILE A 11 -13.44 2.78 54.04
CA ILE A 11 -12.78 4.08 54.21
C ILE A 11 -11.81 4.26 53.01
N ALA A 12 -12.16 5.17 52.10
CA ALA A 12 -11.28 5.58 51.01
C ALA A 12 -10.27 6.63 51.51
N VAL A 13 -9.00 6.26 51.62
CA VAL A 13 -7.91 7.20 51.88
C VAL A 13 -7.49 7.82 50.56
N LEU A 14 -7.81 9.08 50.34
CA LEU A 14 -7.28 9.87 49.19
C LEU A 14 -5.85 10.29 49.53
N ALA A 15 -4.84 9.65 48.94
CA ALA A 15 -3.48 10.14 48.91
C ALA A 15 -3.35 11.15 47.74
N VAL A 16 -3.23 12.43 48.09
CA VAL A 16 -2.90 13.50 47.12
C VAL A 16 -1.39 13.43 46.87
N VAL A 17 -1.00 12.85 45.74
CA VAL A 17 0.38 12.90 45.25
C VAL A 17 0.54 14.21 44.47
N ALA A 18 1.20 15.20 45.08
CA ALA A 18 1.64 16.42 44.38
C ALA A 18 2.78 16.06 43.41
N GLY A 19 2.45 15.66 42.20
CA GLY A 19 3.43 15.46 41.13
C GLY A 19 3.87 16.81 40.57
N THR A 20 5.16 17.12 40.68
CA THR A 20 5.78 18.25 39.96
C THR A 20 5.79 17.94 38.48
N VAL A 21 4.93 18.59 37.71
CA VAL A 21 4.93 18.51 36.26
C VAL A 21 6.13 19.31 35.79
N SER A 22 7.25 18.64 35.46
CA SER A 22 8.33 19.24 34.70
C SER A 22 7.81 19.57 33.30
N ALA A 23 7.63 20.81 32.98
CA ALA A 23 7.36 21.26 31.62
C ALA A 23 8.56 20.88 30.75
N ALA A 24 8.45 19.81 29.96
CA ALA A 24 9.40 19.54 28.89
C ALA A 24 9.34 20.71 27.91
N ALA A 25 10.48 21.38 27.73
CA ALA A 25 10.60 22.43 26.74
C ALA A 25 10.20 21.83 25.37
N ALA A 26 9.14 22.38 24.76
CA ALA A 26 8.74 21.97 23.43
C ALA A 26 9.91 22.27 22.48
N SER A 27 10.38 21.22 21.79
CA SER A 27 11.36 21.39 20.71
C SER A 27 10.81 22.41 19.71
N PRO A 28 11.62 23.35 19.19
CA PRO A 28 11.16 24.25 18.17
C PRO A 28 10.59 23.45 16.98
N PRO A 29 9.52 23.94 16.34
CA PRO A 29 8.94 23.25 15.19
C PRO A 29 10.03 23.05 14.14
N ALA A 30 10.20 21.81 13.68
CA ALA A 30 11.09 21.50 12.58
C ALA A 30 10.73 22.42 11.40
N GLY A 31 11.72 23.10 10.84
CA GLY A 31 11.51 23.96 9.67
C GLY A 31 10.87 23.16 8.53
N PRO A 32 10.25 23.82 7.53
CA PRO A 32 9.56 23.14 6.46
C PRO A 32 10.52 22.19 5.75
N SER A 33 10.28 20.89 5.88
CA SER A 33 11.00 19.86 5.14
C SER A 33 10.66 20.05 3.66
N THR A 34 11.64 20.38 2.83
CA THR A 34 11.42 20.48 1.38
C THR A 34 11.28 19.07 0.82
N ALA A 35 10.05 18.71 0.46
CA ALA A 35 9.81 17.46 -0.24
C ALA A 35 10.57 17.47 -1.58
N LYS A 36 11.35 16.41 -1.82
CA LYS A 36 12.04 16.18 -3.10
C LYS A 36 11.08 15.42 -4.02
N ALA A 37 10.78 16.02 -5.17
CA ALA A 37 10.03 15.34 -6.23
C ALA A 37 11.00 14.64 -7.18
N THR A 38 10.77 13.37 -7.50
CA THR A 38 11.55 12.58 -8.44
C THR A 38 10.60 11.80 -9.34
N THR A 39 10.83 11.84 -10.66
CA THR A 39 10.08 11.01 -11.61
C THR A 39 10.93 9.79 -11.98
N LEU A 40 10.36 8.60 -11.78
CA LEU A 40 10.95 7.34 -12.20
C LEU A 40 10.12 6.79 -13.36
N VAL A 41 10.80 6.35 -14.42
CA VAL A 41 10.14 5.78 -15.60
C VAL A 41 10.75 4.41 -15.89
N PHE A 42 9.88 3.41 -15.99
CA PHE A 42 10.27 2.04 -16.25
C PHE A 42 9.53 1.49 -17.48
N PHE A 43 10.23 0.71 -18.27
CA PHE A 43 9.64 -0.26 -19.15
C PHE A 43 9.35 -1.52 -18.34
N VAL A 44 8.14 -2.05 -18.45
CA VAL A 44 7.67 -3.22 -17.69
C VAL A 44 7.56 -4.41 -18.63
N VAL A 45 8.11 -5.54 -18.22
CA VAL A 45 7.84 -6.85 -18.84
C VAL A 45 6.99 -7.64 -17.86
N PHE A 46 5.73 -7.88 -18.26
CA PHE A 46 4.78 -8.62 -17.46
C PHE A 46 5.13 -10.11 -17.50
N SER A 47 5.24 -10.71 -16.33
CA SER A 47 5.35 -12.16 -16.18
C SER A 47 3.98 -12.83 -16.29
N PRO A 48 3.92 -14.12 -16.62
CA PRO A 48 2.69 -14.87 -16.45
C PRO A 48 2.19 -14.73 -15.02
N PHE A 49 0.92 -14.34 -14.88
CA PHE A 49 0.30 -14.21 -13.56
C PHE A 49 -0.27 -15.56 -13.08
N THR A 50 -0.40 -15.69 -11.77
CA THR A 50 -1.11 -16.79 -11.13
C THR A 50 -2.49 -16.32 -10.70
N ILE A 51 -3.54 -17.05 -11.08
CA ILE A 51 -4.90 -16.79 -10.59
C ILE A 51 -5.18 -17.76 -9.44
N ILE A 52 -5.69 -17.21 -8.34
CA ILE A 52 -6.30 -17.93 -7.24
C ILE A 52 -7.80 -17.74 -7.37
N GLU A 53 -8.53 -18.80 -7.70
CA GLU A 53 -9.97 -18.74 -7.88
C GLU A 53 -10.69 -18.78 -6.52
N SER A 54 -11.60 -17.84 -6.31
CA SER A 54 -12.42 -17.76 -5.10
C SER A 54 -13.54 -18.78 -5.06
N ASN A 55 -14.00 -19.24 -6.24
CA ASN A 55 -15.10 -20.19 -6.38
C ASN A 55 -14.64 -21.44 -7.14
N THR A 56 -14.25 -22.46 -6.39
CA THR A 56 -13.82 -23.76 -6.93
C THR A 56 -15.00 -24.66 -7.34
N ASP A 57 -16.24 -24.32 -6.95
CA ASP A 57 -17.42 -25.18 -7.17
C ASP A 57 -17.98 -25.06 -8.60
N ASN A 58 -17.65 -24.00 -9.32
CA ASN A 58 -18.04 -23.83 -10.72
C ASN A 58 -16.99 -23.01 -11.52
N PRO A 59 -15.83 -23.59 -11.83
CA PRO A 59 -14.73 -22.88 -12.53
C PRO A 59 -15.08 -22.46 -13.97
N GLU A 60 -16.17 -23.01 -14.54
CA GLU A 60 -16.60 -22.68 -15.91
C GLU A 60 -17.61 -21.50 -15.99
N ALA A 61 -18.10 -21.00 -14.87
CA ALA A 61 -19.23 -20.05 -14.87
C ALA A 61 -18.84 -18.62 -15.26
N SER A 62 -17.60 -18.22 -15.07
CA SER A 62 -17.07 -16.91 -15.50
C SER A 62 -15.54 -16.96 -15.55
N PRO A 63 -14.92 -16.30 -16.55
CA PRO A 63 -13.46 -16.20 -16.60
C PRO A 63 -12.85 -15.38 -15.44
N VAL A 64 -13.67 -14.62 -14.70
CA VAL A 64 -13.31 -13.90 -13.49
C VAL A 64 -14.53 -13.87 -12.57
N ALA A 65 -14.36 -14.32 -11.35
CA ALA A 65 -15.37 -14.25 -10.29
C ALA A 65 -15.00 -13.18 -9.24
N LEU A 66 -16.00 -12.77 -8.48
CA LEU A 66 -15.79 -11.89 -7.33
C LEU A 66 -14.88 -12.58 -6.30
N GLY A 67 -13.81 -11.90 -5.90
CA GLY A 67 -12.82 -12.45 -4.96
C GLY A 67 -11.67 -13.21 -5.59
N ASP A 68 -11.68 -13.45 -6.91
CA ASP A 68 -10.52 -14.02 -7.59
C ASP A 68 -9.31 -13.11 -7.42
N GLU A 69 -8.16 -13.71 -7.15
CA GLU A 69 -6.90 -13.00 -6.95
C GLU A 69 -5.92 -13.31 -8.08
N ASN A 70 -5.36 -12.25 -8.64
CA ASN A 70 -4.27 -12.31 -9.61
C ASN A 70 -2.98 -11.90 -8.92
N ILE A 71 -1.97 -12.77 -8.94
CA ILE A 71 -0.63 -12.51 -8.37
C ILE A 71 0.36 -12.31 -9.51
N THR A 72 1.16 -11.23 -9.43
CA THR A 72 2.13 -10.85 -10.44
C THR A 72 3.54 -10.68 -9.87
N HIS A 73 4.54 -10.95 -10.72
CA HIS A 73 5.94 -10.67 -10.45
C HIS A 73 6.59 -10.19 -11.75
N ASP A 74 6.53 -8.88 -11.98
CA ASP A 74 6.94 -8.27 -13.24
C ASP A 74 8.36 -7.70 -13.15
N GLN A 75 9.03 -7.60 -14.29
CA GLN A 75 10.39 -7.06 -14.37
C GLN A 75 10.37 -5.59 -14.76
N LEU A 76 11.21 -4.78 -14.10
CA LEU A 76 11.35 -3.36 -14.35
C LEU A 76 12.70 -3.06 -15.03
N PHE A 77 12.64 -2.34 -16.14
CA PHE A 77 13.82 -1.93 -16.90
C PHE A 77 13.90 -0.42 -17.00
N SER A 78 15.11 0.12 -16.88
CA SER A 78 15.41 1.52 -17.16
C SER A 78 16.63 1.59 -18.09
N HIS A 79 16.54 2.37 -19.15
CA HIS A 79 17.59 2.47 -20.18
C HIS A 79 18.05 1.10 -20.71
N GLY A 80 17.13 0.16 -20.86
CA GLY A 80 17.40 -1.20 -21.35
C GLY A 80 18.04 -2.15 -20.35
N GLN A 81 18.30 -1.72 -19.13
CA GLN A 81 18.86 -2.56 -18.06
C GLN A 81 17.76 -2.96 -17.06
N HIS A 82 17.78 -4.20 -16.62
CA HIS A 82 16.95 -4.68 -15.50
C HIS A 82 17.38 -3.95 -14.24
N VAL A 83 16.44 -3.25 -13.59
CA VAL A 83 16.73 -2.42 -12.42
C VAL A 83 15.89 -2.81 -11.21
N GLY A 84 14.98 -3.75 -11.32
CA GLY A 84 14.14 -4.18 -10.22
C GLY A 84 12.92 -4.96 -10.67
N ASP A 85 12.03 -5.21 -9.73
CA ASP A 85 10.83 -6.00 -9.93
C ASP A 85 9.60 -5.26 -9.38
N ALA A 86 8.43 -5.56 -9.95
CA ALA A 86 7.13 -5.22 -9.37
C ALA A 86 6.44 -6.51 -8.92
N VAL A 87 6.17 -6.64 -7.63
CA VAL A 87 5.41 -7.77 -7.08
C VAL A 87 4.09 -7.26 -6.53
N GLY A 88 3.00 -7.97 -6.80
CA GLY A 88 1.70 -7.50 -6.36
C GLY A 88 0.59 -8.49 -6.55
N SER A 89 -0.58 -8.10 -6.07
CA SER A 89 -1.82 -8.82 -6.33
C SER A 89 -3.00 -7.88 -6.56
N CYS A 90 -3.99 -8.38 -7.26
CA CYS A 90 -5.27 -7.72 -7.49
C CYS A 90 -6.40 -8.67 -7.15
N VAL A 91 -7.32 -8.24 -6.30
CA VAL A 91 -8.55 -8.98 -6.00
C VAL A 91 -9.70 -8.39 -6.81
N ALA A 92 -10.44 -9.23 -7.52
CA ALA A 92 -11.64 -8.81 -8.26
C ALA A 92 -12.74 -8.38 -7.27
N VAL A 93 -13.07 -7.09 -7.27
CA VAL A 93 -14.13 -6.51 -6.41
C VAL A 93 -15.44 -6.29 -7.16
N THR A 94 -15.41 -6.41 -8.49
CA THR A 94 -16.58 -6.56 -9.36
C THR A 94 -16.30 -7.61 -10.42
N ALA A 95 -17.34 -8.29 -10.90
CA ALA A 95 -17.25 -9.34 -11.89
C ALA A 95 -18.43 -9.28 -12.88
N PRO A 96 -18.40 -9.99 -14.01
CA PRO A 96 -19.49 -10.03 -14.97
C PRO A 96 -20.85 -10.35 -14.30
N PRO A 97 -21.97 -9.73 -14.76
CA PRO A 97 -22.09 -8.91 -15.96
C PRO A 97 -21.61 -7.45 -15.80
N ALA A 98 -21.16 -7.03 -14.62
CA ALA A 98 -20.54 -5.72 -14.44
C ALA A 98 -19.14 -5.67 -15.06
N THR A 99 -18.60 -4.45 -15.22
CA THR A 99 -17.20 -4.26 -15.60
C THR A 99 -16.30 -4.83 -14.49
N ILE A 100 -15.29 -5.62 -14.87
CA ILE A 100 -14.31 -6.14 -13.93
C ILE A 100 -13.50 -4.98 -13.35
N VAL A 101 -13.43 -4.89 -12.03
CA VAL A 101 -12.55 -3.99 -11.30
C VAL A 101 -11.74 -4.80 -10.30
N GLY A 102 -10.43 -4.67 -10.34
CA GLY A 102 -9.51 -5.21 -9.36
C GLY A 102 -9.09 -4.13 -8.36
N ASN A 103 -9.06 -4.47 -7.08
CA ASN A 103 -8.37 -3.70 -6.04
C ASN A 103 -6.97 -4.28 -5.87
N CYS A 104 -5.94 -3.47 -6.14
CA CYS A 104 -4.58 -3.94 -6.30
C CYS A 104 -3.64 -3.29 -5.29
N GLY A 105 -2.69 -4.10 -4.80
CA GLY A 105 -1.50 -3.66 -4.09
C GLY A 105 -0.25 -4.07 -4.84
N ALA A 106 0.78 -3.23 -4.85
CA ALA A 106 2.07 -3.54 -5.45
C ALA A 106 3.24 -3.04 -4.60
N VAL A 107 4.38 -3.71 -4.74
CA VAL A 107 5.68 -3.29 -4.22
C VAL A 107 6.66 -3.24 -5.39
N PHE A 108 7.20 -2.07 -5.64
CA PHE A 108 8.29 -1.86 -6.60
C PHE A 108 9.61 -1.99 -5.85
N ARG A 109 10.33 -3.09 -6.11
CA ARG A 109 11.61 -3.42 -5.50
C ARG A 109 12.71 -2.82 -6.36
N LEU A 110 13.33 -1.75 -5.89
CA LEU A 110 14.26 -0.92 -6.66
C LEU A 110 15.64 -0.85 -5.96
N PRO A 111 16.70 -0.47 -6.67
CA PRO A 111 17.97 -0.16 -6.04
C PRO A 111 17.80 0.94 -4.98
N GLY A 112 18.22 0.64 -3.76
CA GLY A 112 18.15 1.56 -2.63
C GLY A 112 16.90 1.46 -1.78
N GLY A 113 15.90 0.64 -2.15
CA GLY A 113 14.70 0.40 -1.33
C GLY A 113 13.46 0.08 -2.14
N ASP A 114 12.34 -0.08 -1.45
CA ASP A 114 11.06 -0.41 -2.04
C ASP A 114 10.12 0.80 -2.05
N ILE A 115 9.19 0.82 -3.00
CA ILE A 115 8.04 1.74 -3.02
C ILE A 115 6.77 0.90 -2.99
N THR A 116 5.84 1.20 -2.07
CA THR A 116 4.53 0.55 -2.00
C THR A 116 3.47 1.39 -2.68
N ALA A 117 2.50 0.71 -3.29
CA ALA A 117 1.43 1.36 -4.04
C ALA A 117 0.10 0.64 -3.93
N GLN A 118 -0.97 1.40 -4.16
CA GLN A 118 -2.34 0.89 -4.29
C GLN A 118 -3.03 1.53 -5.49
N TYR A 119 -3.89 0.75 -6.15
CA TYR A 119 -4.67 1.21 -7.29
C TYR A 119 -5.90 0.33 -7.53
N ALA A 120 -6.90 0.91 -8.17
CA ALA A 120 -8.03 0.15 -8.71
C ALA A 120 -7.89 0.10 -10.23
N THR A 121 -8.08 -1.06 -10.84
CA THR A 121 -7.91 -1.25 -12.27
C THR A 121 -8.90 -2.24 -12.86
N GLY A 122 -9.21 -2.06 -14.14
CA GLY A 122 -9.87 -3.03 -14.98
C GLY A 122 -8.95 -3.55 -16.07
N PRO A 123 -9.37 -4.56 -16.84
CA PRO A 123 -8.61 -5.06 -17.98
C PRO A 123 -8.53 -4.01 -19.09
N GLY A 124 -7.48 -4.11 -19.90
CA GLY A 124 -7.30 -3.32 -21.11
C GLY A 124 -6.28 -2.20 -21.01
N PRO A 125 -6.03 -1.48 -22.13
CA PRO A 125 -4.91 -0.57 -22.30
C PRO A 125 -5.12 0.82 -21.67
N ALA A 126 -6.28 1.09 -21.06
CA ALA A 126 -6.53 2.38 -20.42
C ALA A 126 -5.46 2.66 -19.35
N PRO A 127 -4.96 3.90 -19.25
CA PRO A 127 -4.00 4.25 -18.20
C PRO A 127 -4.56 3.94 -16.81
N LYS A 128 -3.74 3.29 -15.99
CA LYS A 128 -4.09 2.88 -14.63
C LYS A 128 -3.43 3.83 -13.64
N PRO A 129 -4.19 4.74 -12.99
CA PRO A 129 -3.64 5.63 -11.98
C PRO A 129 -3.25 4.83 -10.73
N ILE A 130 -2.12 5.19 -10.13
CA ILE A 130 -1.51 4.52 -8.99
C ILE A 130 -1.28 5.55 -7.88
N ALA A 131 -1.65 5.23 -6.64
CA ALA A 131 -1.28 6.00 -5.47
C ALA A 131 -0.06 5.37 -4.79
N LEU A 132 0.99 6.14 -4.55
CA LEU A 132 2.15 5.69 -3.77
C LEU A 132 1.84 5.84 -2.28
N THR A 133 1.96 4.75 -1.54
CA THR A 133 1.49 4.65 -0.15
C THR A 133 2.62 4.59 0.88
N GLY A 134 3.87 4.46 0.43
CA GLY A 134 5.03 4.39 1.30
C GLY A 134 6.28 3.89 0.58
N GLY A 135 7.33 3.67 1.36
CA GLY A 135 8.57 3.08 0.85
C GLY A 135 9.58 2.81 1.94
N THR A 136 10.70 2.21 1.56
CA THR A 136 11.83 1.88 2.42
C THR A 136 13.14 2.43 1.87
N GLY A 137 14.22 2.39 2.65
CA GLY A 137 15.53 2.84 2.20
C GLY A 137 15.53 4.32 1.77
N ILE A 138 16.05 4.61 0.58
CA ILE A 138 16.07 5.98 0.03
C ILE A 138 14.66 6.50 -0.32
N TYR A 139 13.65 5.61 -0.37
CA TYR A 139 12.24 5.91 -0.59
C TYR A 139 11.44 5.97 0.71
N ASN A 140 12.10 5.99 1.86
CA ASN A 140 11.42 6.12 3.15
C ASN A 140 10.50 7.34 3.15
N SER A 141 9.27 7.15 3.66
CA SER A 141 8.20 8.18 3.64
C SER A 141 7.79 8.64 2.22
N ALA A 142 8.02 7.81 1.19
CA ALA A 142 7.57 8.11 -0.15
C ALA A 142 6.04 8.22 -0.19
N GLY A 143 5.57 9.21 -0.93
CA GLY A 143 4.19 9.39 -1.34
C GLY A 143 4.16 9.84 -2.78
N GLY A 144 2.99 10.15 -3.30
CA GLY A 144 2.82 10.65 -4.65
C GLY A 144 1.89 9.80 -5.49
N ASP A 145 2.09 9.85 -6.79
CA ASP A 145 1.25 9.15 -7.75
C ASP A 145 2.06 8.45 -8.84
N GLY A 146 1.38 7.69 -9.67
CA GLY A 146 1.97 7.07 -10.84
C GLY A 146 0.91 6.66 -11.84
N THR A 147 1.38 6.13 -12.96
CA THR A 147 0.53 5.62 -14.02
C THR A 147 1.18 4.41 -14.67
N LEU A 148 0.41 3.32 -14.82
CA LEU A 148 0.77 2.17 -15.63
C LEU A 148 -0.02 2.21 -16.93
N VAL A 149 0.68 2.05 -18.07
CA VAL A 149 0.09 1.89 -19.39
C VAL A 149 0.54 0.55 -19.95
N GLU A 150 -0.40 -0.34 -20.22
CA GLU A 150 -0.16 -1.65 -20.84
C GLU A 150 -0.19 -1.52 -22.37
N PHE A 151 0.74 -2.19 -23.07
CA PHE A 151 0.82 -2.12 -24.52
C PHE A 151 0.11 -3.29 -25.22
N GLY A 152 -0.46 -4.24 -24.46
CA GLY A 152 -1.21 -5.38 -24.99
C GLY A 152 -0.35 -6.52 -25.55
N ASN A 153 0.99 -6.43 -25.43
CA ASN A 153 1.94 -7.42 -25.93
C ASN A 153 2.80 -8.04 -24.79
N GLY A 154 2.29 -8.03 -23.58
CA GLY A 154 3.03 -8.48 -22.41
C GLY A 154 4.04 -7.46 -21.88
N THR A 155 3.96 -6.20 -22.34
CA THR A 155 4.83 -5.12 -21.86
C THR A 155 4.02 -3.86 -21.53
N GLY A 156 4.67 -2.91 -20.84
CA GLY A 156 4.03 -1.66 -20.45
C GLY A 156 5.04 -0.58 -20.10
N ARG A 157 4.52 0.56 -19.71
CA ARG A 157 5.29 1.68 -19.14
C ARG A 157 4.71 2.07 -17.79
N LEU A 158 5.56 2.06 -16.78
CA LEU A 158 5.27 2.56 -15.44
C LEU A 158 5.96 3.90 -15.25
N THR A 159 5.22 4.92 -14.87
CA THR A 159 5.75 6.24 -14.46
C THR A 159 5.35 6.49 -13.03
N LEU A 160 6.30 6.82 -12.16
CA LEU A 160 6.07 7.14 -10.76
C LEU A 160 6.58 8.56 -10.47
N HIS A 161 5.73 9.40 -9.89
CA HIS A 161 6.05 10.73 -9.38
C HIS A 161 6.21 10.63 -7.86
N VAL A 162 7.43 10.38 -7.43
CA VAL A 162 7.75 10.11 -6.03
C VAL A 162 8.02 11.42 -5.30
N LEU A 163 7.26 11.66 -4.25
CA LEU A 163 7.51 12.71 -3.27
C LEU A 163 8.13 12.05 -2.05
N SER A 164 9.37 12.37 -1.71
CA SER A 164 10.02 11.89 -0.50
C SER A 164 10.38 13.07 0.41
N LEU A 165 10.13 12.89 1.71
CA LEU A 165 10.72 13.78 2.70
C LEU A 165 12.20 13.43 2.74
N GLY A 166 13.08 14.44 2.56
CA GLY A 166 14.52 14.21 2.69
C GLY A 166 14.87 13.59 4.05
N PRO A 167 16.06 12.99 4.21
CA PRO A 167 16.45 12.39 5.48
C PRO A 167 16.25 13.40 6.59
N GLN A 168 15.48 13.01 7.60
CA GLN A 168 15.36 13.74 8.86
C GLN A 168 16.72 13.58 9.55
N GLY A 169 17.57 14.60 9.48
CA GLY A 169 18.87 14.64 10.12
C GLY A 169 18.79 14.69 11.64
#